data_f24c4954b76a3c7fb741bdc355ac1717
#
_entry.id   f24c4954b76a3c7fb741bdc355ac1717
#
_cell.length_a   1.000
_cell.length_b   1.000
_cell.length_c   1.000
_cell.angle_alpha   90.00
_cell.angle_beta   90.00
_cell.angle_gamma   90.00
#
_symmetry.space_group_name_H-M   'P 1'
#
loop_
_entity.id
_entity.type
_entity.pdbx_description
1 polymer ?
#
loop_
_entity_poly.entity_id
_entity_poly.type
_entity_poly.pdbx_seq_one_letter_code
_entity_poly.pdbx_strand_id
1 'polypeptide(L)'
;MALKTISSLLLLSVMLTLSAAANAGKLYRWVDESGNYSFSDKVPPKYARKEHTQLSEAGRTIEVKDAAKTAEQLALLKKINALQKTQQKLLTAQLAKDAALLKTFQSTEDIDALAHSKSEMVQSHIVIASGQSATLKKQLILYQSVAANFERKGKKIPQKSLDNIASARSQFDKNQREISEFEAQKKHLGEQLLRDKARFEVLSKQGSEKPSIQRGTIPSLVLGELPCSAKNCERLWEKAQQFIQQQNAMVIYSSDELLLTKKPKLGKDRGLSLTKLQQSGQTTIMLDIRCADSPIGKRTCKDVVNRQLSESFQQLRL
;
A
#
# COMPACT_ATOMS: atom_id res chain seq x y z
N MET A 1 -59.11 -9.57 -68.99
CA MET A 1 -59.35 -8.53 -67.93
C MET A 1 -58.70 -8.90 -66.56
N ALA A 2 -58.23 -10.13 -66.30
CA ALA A 2 -57.69 -10.59 -65.03
C ALA A 2 -56.24 -10.13 -64.73
N LEU A 3 -55.42 -9.75 -65.78
CA LEU A 3 -54.02 -9.43 -65.54
C LEU A 3 -53.78 -8.00 -65.03
N LYS A 4 -54.70 -7.07 -65.27
CA LYS A 4 -54.61 -5.66 -64.79
C LYS A 4 -54.98 -5.50 -63.32
N THR A 5 -55.83 -6.33 -62.76
CA THR A 5 -56.25 -6.29 -61.36
C THR A 5 -55.23 -6.86 -60.40
N ILE A 6 -54.37 -7.81 -60.84
CA ILE A 6 -53.30 -8.42 -60.01
C ILE A 6 -52.17 -7.41 -59.86
N SER A 7 -51.86 -6.60 -60.90
CA SER A 7 -50.77 -5.60 -60.81
C SER A 7 -51.09 -4.45 -59.92
N SER A 8 -52.40 -4.09 -59.77
CA SER A 8 -52.83 -2.99 -58.91
C SER A 8 -52.86 -3.40 -57.41
N LEU A 9 -53.13 -4.68 -57.11
CA LEU A 9 -53.09 -5.21 -55.75
C LEU A 9 -51.62 -5.38 -55.24
N LEU A 10 -50.68 -5.73 -56.15
CA LEU A 10 -49.26 -5.85 -55.76
C LEU A 10 -48.63 -4.48 -55.50
N LEU A 11 -49.02 -3.40 -56.20
CA LEU A 11 -48.54 -2.05 -55.94
C LEU A 11 -49.10 -1.49 -54.64
N LEU A 12 -50.29 -1.87 -54.20
CA LEU A 12 -50.88 -1.42 -52.95
C LEU A 12 -50.28 -2.11 -51.75
N SER A 13 -49.78 -3.37 -51.90
CA SER A 13 -49.16 -4.10 -50.82
C SER A 13 -47.71 -3.64 -50.51
N VAL A 14 -47.02 -3.08 -51.52
CA VAL A 14 -45.64 -2.54 -51.36
C VAL A 14 -45.66 -1.17 -50.67
N MET A 15 -46.72 -0.41 -50.77
CA MET A 15 -46.86 0.89 -50.09
C MET A 15 -47.19 0.76 -48.58
N LEU A 16 -47.68 -0.39 -48.13
CA LEU A 16 -48.01 -0.59 -46.70
C LEU A 16 -46.84 -1.06 -45.88
N THR A 17 -45.67 -1.39 -46.45
CA THR A 17 -44.50 -1.87 -45.72
C THR A 17 -43.42 -0.81 -45.46
N LEU A 18 -43.62 0.45 -45.88
CA LEU A 18 -42.82 1.55 -45.41
C LEU A 18 -43.35 2.03 -44.04
N SER A 19 -43.48 1.13 -43.10
CA SER A 19 -43.55 1.51 -41.69
C SER A 19 -42.24 2.20 -41.34
N ALA A 20 -42.28 3.56 -41.20
CA ALA A 20 -41.18 4.34 -40.73
C ALA A 20 -40.64 3.65 -39.48
N ALA A 21 -39.41 3.17 -39.51
CA ALA A 21 -38.63 2.90 -38.34
C ALA A 21 -38.56 4.23 -37.57
N ALA A 22 -39.54 4.44 -36.70
CA ALA A 22 -39.47 5.55 -35.75
C ALA A 22 -38.19 5.35 -34.98
N ASN A 23 -37.17 6.16 -35.28
CA ASN A 23 -35.97 6.23 -34.46
C ASN A 23 -36.45 6.55 -33.05
N ALA A 24 -36.44 5.55 -32.19
CA ALA A 24 -36.74 5.68 -30.80
C ALA A 24 -35.87 6.80 -30.21
N GLY A 25 -36.44 7.98 -30.06
CA GLY A 25 -35.72 9.17 -29.61
C GLY A 25 -35.19 8.93 -28.20
N LYS A 26 -33.93 9.19 -27.99
CA LYS A 26 -33.33 9.16 -26.65
C LYS A 26 -33.91 10.33 -25.87
N LEU A 27 -34.57 10.08 -24.74
CA LEU A 27 -35.07 11.13 -23.84
C LEU A 27 -34.06 11.35 -22.73
N TYR A 28 -33.66 12.60 -22.52
CA TYR A 28 -32.76 12.99 -21.42
C TYR A 28 -33.49 13.83 -20.41
N ARG A 29 -33.17 13.61 -19.14
CA ARG A 29 -33.67 14.39 -17.99
C ARG A 29 -32.48 15.02 -17.25
N TRP A 30 -32.56 16.32 -16.96
CA TRP A 30 -31.60 17.04 -16.12
C TRP A 30 -32.32 18.03 -15.22
N VAL A 31 -31.58 18.61 -14.28
CA VAL A 31 -32.08 19.72 -13.43
C VAL A 31 -31.65 21.04 -14.04
N ASP A 32 -32.57 21.94 -14.27
CA ASP A 32 -32.29 23.27 -14.78
C ASP A 32 -31.76 24.23 -13.69
N GLU A 33 -31.55 25.51 -14.03
CA GLU A 33 -31.02 26.51 -13.10
C GLU A 33 -32.02 26.90 -12.00
N SER A 34 -33.29 26.66 -12.22
CA SER A 34 -34.37 26.91 -11.28
C SER A 34 -34.63 25.72 -10.34
N GLY A 35 -33.87 24.62 -10.51
CA GLY A 35 -34.04 23.40 -9.73
C GLY A 35 -35.13 22.44 -10.24
N ASN A 36 -35.74 22.73 -11.41
CA ASN A 36 -36.80 21.91 -11.99
C ASN A 36 -36.23 20.82 -12.92
N TYR A 37 -36.97 19.71 -13.07
CA TYR A 37 -36.63 18.73 -14.06
C TYR A 37 -37.02 19.17 -15.46
N SER A 38 -36.05 19.17 -16.35
CA SER A 38 -36.21 19.43 -17.78
C SER A 38 -35.98 18.16 -18.59
N PHE A 39 -36.73 17.99 -19.68
CA PHE A 39 -36.67 16.84 -20.54
C PHE A 39 -36.49 17.25 -22.01
N SER A 40 -35.65 16.57 -22.77
CA SER A 40 -35.47 16.77 -24.20
C SER A 40 -34.80 15.57 -24.84
N ASP A 41 -34.83 15.52 -26.18
CA ASP A 41 -34.10 14.53 -27.01
C ASP A 41 -32.58 14.76 -27.04
N LYS A 42 -32.14 15.97 -26.64
CA LYS A 42 -30.73 16.38 -26.56
C LYS A 42 -30.48 17.20 -25.30
N VAL A 43 -29.36 16.92 -24.63
CA VAL A 43 -28.89 17.71 -23.50
C VAL A 43 -28.27 18.99 -24.04
N PRO A 44 -28.78 20.21 -23.66
CA PRO A 44 -28.18 21.46 -24.08
C PRO A 44 -26.71 21.57 -23.65
N PRO A 45 -25.82 22.22 -24.42
CA PRO A 45 -24.37 22.26 -24.11
C PRO A 45 -24.04 22.78 -22.72
N LYS A 46 -24.84 23.73 -22.19
CA LYS A 46 -24.68 24.26 -20.83
C LYS A 46 -24.91 23.23 -19.72
N TYR A 47 -25.69 22.20 -19.99
CA TYR A 47 -25.98 21.10 -19.04
C TYR A 47 -25.22 19.81 -19.36
N ALA A 48 -24.50 19.71 -20.47
CA ALA A 48 -23.77 18.53 -20.89
C ALA A 48 -22.71 18.06 -19.85
N ARG A 49 -22.21 19.00 -19.04
CA ARG A 49 -21.25 18.72 -17.94
C ARG A 49 -21.92 18.51 -16.59
N LYS A 50 -23.23 18.75 -16.46
CA LYS A 50 -24.01 18.49 -15.25
C LYS A 50 -24.56 17.06 -15.27
N GLU A 51 -24.98 16.54 -14.12
CA GLU A 51 -25.64 15.25 -14.05
C GLU A 51 -26.89 15.23 -14.91
N HIS A 52 -27.03 14.22 -15.75
CA HIS A 52 -28.23 14.01 -16.55
C HIS A 52 -28.50 12.50 -16.72
N THR A 53 -29.77 12.18 -16.87
CA THR A 53 -30.25 10.81 -16.96
C THR A 53 -30.80 10.56 -18.35
N GLN A 54 -30.40 9.47 -19.00
CA GLN A 54 -31.03 8.98 -20.19
C GLN A 54 -32.21 8.09 -19.79
N LEU A 55 -33.37 8.36 -20.36
CA LEU A 55 -34.60 7.62 -20.14
C LEU A 55 -35.01 6.83 -21.39
N SER A 56 -35.72 5.74 -21.21
CA SER A 56 -36.43 5.04 -22.27
C SER A 56 -37.72 5.79 -22.65
N GLU A 57 -38.37 5.43 -23.74
CA GLU A 57 -39.69 5.94 -24.13
C GLU A 57 -40.75 5.75 -23.04
N ALA A 58 -40.63 4.71 -22.24
CA ALA A 58 -41.49 4.46 -21.08
C ALA A 58 -41.07 5.24 -19.82
N GLY A 59 -40.14 6.20 -19.93
CA GLY A 59 -39.67 7.03 -18.79
C GLY A 59 -38.76 6.30 -17.82
N ARG A 60 -38.33 5.07 -18.10
CA ARG A 60 -37.44 4.32 -17.21
C ARG A 60 -35.99 4.78 -17.42
N THR A 61 -35.24 4.91 -16.33
CA THR A 61 -33.82 5.24 -16.37
C THR A 61 -33.01 4.14 -17.05
N ILE A 62 -32.35 4.48 -18.16
CA ILE A 62 -31.42 3.61 -18.88
C ILE A 62 -30.00 3.84 -18.33
N GLU A 63 -29.57 5.10 -18.28
CA GLU A 63 -28.22 5.48 -17.88
C GLU A 63 -28.26 6.80 -17.09
N VAL A 64 -27.44 6.91 -16.05
CA VAL A 64 -27.20 8.16 -15.33
C VAL A 64 -25.77 8.58 -15.64
N LYS A 65 -25.60 9.72 -16.30
CA LYS A 65 -24.30 10.37 -16.48
C LYS A 65 -24.04 11.32 -15.33
N ASP A 66 -23.03 10.99 -14.55
CA ASP A 66 -22.59 11.86 -13.46
C ASP A 66 -22.09 13.21 -13.99
N ALA A 67 -22.17 14.25 -13.17
CA ALA A 67 -21.58 15.55 -13.47
C ALA A 67 -20.07 15.40 -13.74
N ALA A 68 -19.53 16.24 -14.62
CA ALA A 68 -18.10 16.31 -14.85
C ALA A 68 -17.37 16.62 -13.53
N LYS A 69 -16.34 15.82 -13.23
CA LYS A 69 -15.58 15.96 -11.99
C LYS A 69 -14.82 17.28 -11.97
N THR A 70 -14.81 17.95 -10.83
CA THR A 70 -13.98 19.14 -10.60
C THR A 70 -12.49 18.77 -10.61
N ALA A 71 -11.62 19.77 -10.78
CA ALA A 71 -10.17 19.57 -10.72
C ALA A 71 -9.73 18.92 -9.38
N GLU A 72 -10.36 19.33 -8.27
CA GLU A 72 -10.11 18.76 -6.94
C GLU A 72 -10.54 17.29 -6.83
N GLN A 73 -11.72 16.96 -7.38
CA GLN A 73 -12.21 15.59 -7.44
C GLN A 73 -11.29 14.70 -8.29
N LEU A 74 -10.78 15.22 -9.41
CA LEU A 74 -9.81 14.51 -10.26
C LEU A 74 -8.48 14.30 -9.54
N ALA A 75 -7.98 15.30 -8.80
CA ALA A 75 -6.77 15.19 -8.00
C ALA A 75 -6.94 14.15 -6.89
N LEU A 76 -8.08 14.16 -6.18
CA LEU A 76 -8.39 13.16 -5.16
C LEU A 76 -8.46 11.75 -5.75
N LEU A 77 -9.14 11.57 -6.89
CA LEU A 77 -9.19 10.28 -7.58
C LEU A 77 -7.81 9.78 -7.99
N LYS A 78 -6.94 10.66 -8.48
CA LYS A 78 -5.56 10.32 -8.81
C LYS A 78 -4.80 9.84 -7.57
N LYS A 79 -4.97 10.51 -6.43
CA LYS A 79 -4.35 10.12 -5.15
C LYS A 79 -4.86 8.77 -4.67
N ILE A 80 -6.17 8.52 -4.72
CA ILE A 80 -6.79 7.25 -4.35
C ILE A 80 -6.29 6.11 -5.25
N ASN A 81 -6.24 6.31 -6.56
CA ASN A 81 -5.74 5.29 -7.50
C ASN A 81 -4.26 4.97 -7.25
N ALA A 82 -3.44 5.98 -6.95
CA ALA A 82 -2.05 5.76 -6.58
C ALA A 82 -1.92 4.96 -5.28
N LEU A 83 -2.72 5.29 -4.27
CA LEU A 83 -2.78 4.56 -3.01
C LEU A 83 -3.19 3.10 -3.23
N GLN A 84 -4.26 2.82 -3.97
CA GLN A 84 -4.72 1.46 -4.27
C GLN A 84 -3.67 0.64 -5.02
N LYS A 85 -2.95 1.27 -5.98
CA LYS A 85 -1.85 0.62 -6.69
C LYS A 85 -0.72 0.23 -5.73
N THR A 86 -0.38 1.10 -4.80
CA THR A 86 0.65 0.84 -3.77
C THR A 86 0.19 -0.27 -2.83
N GLN A 87 -1.04 -0.21 -2.32
CA GLN A 87 -1.62 -1.27 -1.49
C GLN A 87 -1.58 -2.64 -2.17
N GLN A 88 -1.96 -2.69 -3.45
CA GLN A 88 -1.91 -3.93 -4.22
C GLN A 88 -0.48 -4.47 -4.34
N LYS A 89 0.49 -3.59 -4.59
CA LYS A 89 1.91 -3.96 -4.65
C LYS A 89 2.40 -4.51 -3.31
N LEU A 90 2.12 -3.82 -2.21
CA LEU A 90 2.48 -4.25 -0.86
C LEU A 90 1.85 -5.60 -0.51
N LEU A 91 0.55 -5.75 -0.76
CA LEU A 91 -0.15 -7.01 -0.50
C LEU A 91 0.43 -8.16 -1.32
N THR A 92 0.69 -7.96 -2.61
CA THR A 92 1.27 -9.00 -3.47
C THR A 92 2.67 -9.40 -3.01
N ALA A 93 3.51 -8.43 -2.66
CA ALA A 93 4.85 -8.69 -2.15
C ALA A 93 4.82 -9.46 -0.82
N GLN A 94 3.91 -9.08 0.08
CA GLN A 94 3.77 -9.73 1.37
C GLN A 94 3.19 -11.14 1.25
N LEU A 95 2.17 -11.34 0.41
CA LEU A 95 1.64 -12.69 0.15
C LEU A 95 2.69 -13.63 -0.45
N ALA A 96 3.61 -13.11 -1.25
CA ALA A 96 4.74 -13.89 -1.75
C ALA A 96 5.70 -14.27 -0.63
N LYS A 97 6.02 -13.37 0.29
CA LYS A 97 6.83 -13.66 1.49
C LYS A 97 6.14 -14.68 2.40
N ASP A 98 4.84 -14.50 2.66
CA ASP A 98 4.03 -15.41 3.47
C ASP A 98 4.00 -16.83 2.87
N ALA A 99 3.80 -16.92 1.56
CA ALA A 99 3.83 -18.20 0.85
C ALA A 99 5.22 -18.86 0.91
N ALA A 100 6.30 -18.08 0.80
CA ALA A 100 7.66 -18.58 0.94
C ALA A 100 7.91 -19.09 2.37
N LEU A 101 7.46 -18.35 3.39
CA LEU A 101 7.57 -18.73 4.80
C LEU A 101 6.88 -20.07 5.08
N LEU A 102 5.60 -20.19 4.67
CA LEU A 102 4.82 -21.44 4.84
C LEU A 102 5.35 -22.61 3.99
N LYS A 103 6.00 -22.34 2.86
CA LYS A 103 6.62 -23.40 2.05
C LYS A 103 7.95 -23.87 2.63
N THR A 104 8.69 -22.97 3.28
CA THR A 104 10.04 -23.25 3.79
C THR A 104 10.00 -23.94 5.14
N PHE A 105 9.03 -23.58 6.00
CA PHE A 105 8.97 -24.05 7.38
C PHE A 105 7.65 -24.79 7.63
N GLN A 106 7.74 -25.87 8.41
CA GLN A 106 6.58 -26.64 8.86
C GLN A 106 6.17 -26.23 10.27
N SER A 107 7.12 -25.72 11.05
CA SER A 107 6.92 -25.33 12.44
C SER A 107 7.76 -24.11 12.83
N THR A 108 7.51 -23.54 13.99
CA THR A 108 8.32 -22.47 14.58
C THR A 108 9.72 -22.96 14.96
N GLU A 109 9.84 -24.24 15.31
CA GLU A 109 11.10 -24.91 15.67
C GLU A 109 12.04 -24.97 14.46
N ASP A 110 11.52 -25.16 13.24
CA ASP A 110 12.33 -25.13 12.01
C ASP A 110 12.93 -23.74 11.78
N ILE A 111 12.14 -22.69 12.08
CA ILE A 111 12.61 -21.30 12.01
C ILE A 111 13.73 -21.06 13.03
N ASP A 112 13.54 -21.54 14.28
CA ASP A 112 14.55 -21.44 15.33
C ASP A 112 15.85 -22.17 14.94
N ALA A 113 15.75 -23.38 14.41
CA ALA A 113 16.91 -24.19 14.01
C ALA A 113 17.73 -23.49 12.89
N LEU A 114 17.05 -22.94 11.87
CA LEU A 114 17.73 -22.20 10.80
C LEU A 114 18.38 -20.92 11.33
N ALA A 115 17.69 -20.17 12.18
CA ALA A 115 18.22 -18.93 12.75
C ALA A 115 19.40 -19.19 13.68
N HIS A 116 19.33 -20.27 14.49
CA HIS A 116 20.44 -20.68 15.33
C HIS A 116 21.67 -21.01 14.48
N SER A 117 21.51 -21.83 13.44
CA SER A 117 22.59 -22.19 12.53
C SER A 117 23.25 -20.97 11.88
N LYS A 118 22.45 -20.02 11.39
CA LYS A 118 22.96 -18.77 10.83
C LYS A 118 23.67 -17.91 11.87
N SER A 119 23.13 -17.83 13.09
CA SER A 119 23.72 -17.06 14.19
C SER A 119 25.07 -17.64 14.61
N GLU A 120 25.21 -18.98 14.70
CA GLU A 120 26.46 -19.67 15.01
C GLU A 120 27.52 -19.44 13.93
N MET A 121 27.13 -19.42 12.66
CA MET A 121 28.05 -19.08 11.56
C MET A 121 28.58 -17.64 11.71
N VAL A 122 27.71 -16.64 11.97
CA VAL A 122 28.14 -15.26 12.20
C VAL A 122 28.98 -15.14 13.46
N GLN A 123 28.62 -15.87 14.53
CA GLN A 123 29.41 -15.92 15.77
C GLN A 123 30.82 -16.46 15.51
N SER A 124 30.96 -17.48 14.68
CA SER A 124 32.27 -18.00 14.29
C SER A 124 33.13 -16.97 13.57
N HIS A 125 32.52 -16.16 12.68
CA HIS A 125 33.23 -15.03 12.04
C HIS A 125 33.68 -13.98 13.06
N ILE A 126 32.82 -13.64 14.06
CA ILE A 126 33.19 -12.72 15.15
C ILE A 126 34.38 -13.25 15.94
N VAL A 127 34.39 -14.54 16.28
CA VAL A 127 35.51 -15.17 17.03
C VAL A 127 36.79 -15.10 16.23
N ILE A 128 36.79 -15.46 14.95
CA ILE A 128 37.94 -15.39 14.07
C ILE A 128 38.47 -13.97 13.95
N ALA A 129 37.60 -13.02 13.64
CA ALA A 129 37.96 -11.60 13.50
C ALA A 129 38.50 -11.02 14.83
N SER A 130 37.93 -11.42 15.97
CA SER A 130 38.41 -11.03 17.31
C SER A 130 39.81 -11.57 17.62
N GLY A 131 40.09 -12.82 17.24
CA GLY A 131 41.43 -13.41 17.35
C GLY A 131 42.46 -12.65 16.48
N GLN A 132 42.08 -12.31 15.27
CA GLN A 132 42.91 -11.47 14.38
C GLN A 132 43.13 -10.06 14.96
N SER A 133 42.07 -9.45 15.53
CA SER A 133 42.16 -8.16 16.21
C SER A 133 43.19 -8.18 17.34
N ALA A 134 43.17 -9.22 18.18
CA ALA A 134 44.13 -9.36 19.26
C ALA A 134 45.59 -9.44 18.74
N THR A 135 45.81 -10.10 17.62
CA THR A 135 47.13 -10.19 16.95
C THR A 135 47.58 -8.85 16.40
N LEU A 136 46.68 -8.15 15.66
CA LEU A 136 46.95 -6.82 15.12
C LEU A 136 47.25 -5.80 16.22
N LYS A 137 46.52 -5.87 17.34
CA LYS A 137 46.76 -5.01 18.51
C LYS A 137 48.18 -5.24 19.11
N LYS A 138 48.59 -6.49 19.28
CA LYS A 138 49.95 -6.81 19.74
C LYS A 138 51.01 -6.29 18.80
N GLN A 139 50.79 -6.43 17.49
CA GLN A 139 51.73 -5.92 16.47
C GLN A 139 51.81 -4.38 16.48
N LEU A 140 50.70 -3.70 16.61
CA LEU A 140 50.67 -2.25 16.73
C LEU A 140 51.42 -1.75 17.96
N ILE A 141 51.23 -2.39 19.13
CA ILE A 141 51.93 -2.08 20.38
C ILE A 141 53.44 -2.26 20.18
N LEU A 142 53.86 -3.38 19.53
CA LEU A 142 55.28 -3.64 19.24
C LEU A 142 55.90 -2.52 18.40
N TYR A 143 55.26 -2.11 17.29
CA TYR A 143 55.76 -1.03 16.44
C TYR A 143 55.82 0.32 17.18
N GLN A 144 54.82 0.62 18.01
CA GLN A 144 54.81 1.81 18.86
C GLN A 144 55.94 1.79 19.90
N SER A 145 56.25 0.64 20.50
CA SER A 145 57.35 0.50 21.47
C SER A 145 58.72 0.72 20.81
N VAL A 146 58.87 0.24 19.58
CA VAL A 146 60.11 0.50 18.78
C VAL A 146 60.29 1.99 18.52
N ALA A 147 59.21 2.69 18.09
CA ALA A 147 59.28 4.14 17.85
C ALA A 147 59.59 4.90 19.12
N ALA A 148 58.95 4.56 20.25
CA ALA A 148 59.20 5.17 21.57
C ALA A 148 60.66 4.98 22.05
N ASN A 149 61.34 3.88 21.66
CA ASN A 149 62.74 3.68 21.97
C ASN A 149 63.67 4.66 21.22
N PHE A 150 63.36 5.08 19.98
CA PHE A 150 64.07 6.12 19.27
C PHE A 150 63.94 7.47 19.97
N GLU A 151 62.73 7.82 20.36
CA GLU A 151 62.43 9.07 21.09
C GLU A 151 63.19 9.13 22.43
N ARG A 152 63.13 8.05 23.23
CA ARG A 152 63.88 8.01 24.50
C ARG A 152 65.38 8.15 24.35
N LYS A 153 65.92 7.76 23.22
CA LYS A 153 67.36 7.93 22.92
C LYS A 153 67.69 9.30 22.24
N GLY A 154 66.71 10.20 22.16
CA GLY A 154 66.88 11.49 21.48
C GLY A 154 67.08 11.37 19.98
N LYS A 155 66.77 10.24 19.34
CA LYS A 155 66.97 9.99 17.92
C LYS A 155 65.67 10.19 17.15
N LYS A 156 65.75 10.71 15.92
CA LYS A 156 64.62 10.84 15.02
C LYS A 156 64.06 9.43 14.69
N ILE A 157 62.74 9.29 14.76
CA ILE A 157 62.07 8.04 14.38
C ILE A 157 62.25 7.82 12.88
N PRO A 158 62.74 6.64 12.46
CA PRO A 158 62.85 6.30 11.04
C PRO A 158 61.45 6.29 10.35
N GLN A 159 61.39 6.80 9.11
CA GLN A 159 60.13 6.82 8.34
C GLN A 159 59.45 5.41 8.27
N LYS A 160 60.27 4.38 8.03
CA LYS A 160 59.78 2.97 8.02
C LYS A 160 59.03 2.57 9.30
N SER A 161 59.45 3.08 10.46
CA SER A 161 58.79 2.79 11.73
C SER A 161 57.40 3.51 11.80
N LEU A 162 57.31 4.73 11.30
CA LEU A 162 56.06 5.47 11.20
C LEU A 162 55.09 4.77 10.22
N ASP A 163 55.61 4.34 9.06
CA ASP A 163 54.81 3.63 8.06
C ASP A 163 54.26 2.28 8.60
N ASN A 164 55.07 1.55 9.36
CA ASN A 164 54.66 0.30 10.00
C ASN A 164 53.53 0.55 11.02
N ILE A 165 53.62 1.61 11.85
CA ILE A 165 52.56 1.98 12.81
C ILE A 165 51.29 2.35 12.07
N ALA A 166 51.39 3.19 11.02
CA ALA A 166 50.25 3.63 10.23
C ALA A 166 49.51 2.44 9.58
N SER A 167 50.30 1.52 8.97
CA SER A 167 49.77 0.31 8.34
C SER A 167 49.10 -0.62 9.36
N ALA A 168 49.73 -0.89 10.51
CA ALA A 168 49.19 -1.76 11.54
C ALA A 168 47.91 -1.16 12.16
N ARG A 169 47.88 0.16 12.36
CA ARG A 169 46.71 0.87 12.84
C ARG A 169 45.53 0.76 11.86
N SER A 170 45.82 1.02 10.58
CA SER A 170 44.79 0.92 9.53
C SER A 170 44.18 -0.49 9.45
N GLN A 171 45.02 -1.54 9.56
CA GLN A 171 44.54 -2.94 9.57
C GLN A 171 43.73 -3.24 10.81
N PHE A 172 44.15 -2.79 11.99
CA PHE A 172 43.40 -2.95 13.24
C PHE A 172 42.03 -2.25 13.15
N ASP A 173 41.98 -1.00 12.71
CA ASP A 173 40.75 -0.22 12.59
C ASP A 173 39.78 -0.84 11.56
N LYS A 174 40.30 -1.38 10.45
CA LYS A 174 39.50 -2.13 9.47
C LYS A 174 38.89 -3.38 10.08
N ASN A 175 39.66 -4.16 10.82
CA ASN A 175 39.20 -5.37 11.46
C ASN A 175 38.17 -5.08 12.57
N GLN A 176 38.32 -3.97 13.32
CA GLN A 176 37.31 -3.54 14.29
C GLN A 176 35.96 -3.19 13.64
N ARG A 177 35.98 -2.55 12.46
CA ARG A 177 34.75 -2.30 11.70
C ARG A 177 34.09 -3.59 11.25
N GLU A 178 34.85 -4.55 10.76
CA GLU A 178 34.36 -5.87 10.35
C GLU A 178 33.67 -6.62 11.51
N ILE A 179 34.26 -6.61 12.72
CA ILE A 179 33.64 -7.16 13.92
C ILE A 179 32.29 -6.49 14.20
N SER A 180 32.24 -5.14 14.17
CA SER A 180 31.01 -4.39 14.40
C SER A 180 29.92 -4.70 13.35
N GLU A 181 30.30 -4.92 12.10
CA GLU A 181 29.39 -5.33 11.03
C GLU A 181 28.81 -6.73 11.29
N PHE A 182 29.61 -7.70 11.72
CA PHE A 182 29.12 -9.04 12.11
C PHE A 182 28.21 -8.99 13.34
N GLU A 183 28.50 -8.17 14.34
CA GLU A 183 27.66 -7.98 15.51
C GLU A 183 26.30 -7.38 15.10
N ALA A 184 26.28 -6.37 14.22
CA ALA A 184 25.08 -5.79 13.66
C ALA A 184 24.26 -6.84 12.85
N GLN A 185 24.95 -7.66 12.04
CA GLN A 185 24.33 -8.75 11.30
C GLN A 185 23.67 -9.77 12.23
N LYS A 186 24.36 -10.19 13.30
CA LYS A 186 23.81 -11.11 14.31
C LYS A 186 22.55 -10.55 14.97
N LYS A 187 22.58 -9.28 15.35
CA LYS A 187 21.41 -8.59 15.91
C LYS A 187 20.23 -8.58 14.93
N HIS A 188 20.48 -8.22 13.67
CA HIS A 188 19.45 -8.19 12.62
C HIS A 188 18.84 -9.59 12.38
N LEU A 189 19.65 -10.66 12.41
CA LEU A 189 19.15 -12.03 12.32
C LEU A 189 18.19 -12.36 13.47
N GLY A 190 18.50 -11.96 14.69
CA GLY A 190 17.62 -12.17 15.85
C GLY A 190 16.28 -11.42 15.71
N GLU A 191 16.31 -10.18 15.24
CA GLU A 191 15.09 -9.40 14.99
C GLU A 191 14.25 -10.01 13.86
N GLN A 192 14.90 -10.51 12.80
CA GLN A 192 14.20 -11.17 11.70
C GLN A 192 13.53 -12.48 12.17
N LEU A 193 14.23 -13.28 12.98
CA LEU A 193 13.67 -14.48 13.58
C LEU A 193 12.36 -14.20 14.32
N LEU A 194 12.36 -13.19 15.18
CA LEU A 194 11.17 -12.84 15.97
C LEU A 194 10.00 -12.46 15.05
N ARG A 195 10.25 -11.68 13.99
CA ARG A 195 9.22 -11.31 13.02
C ARG A 195 8.70 -12.52 12.23
N ASP A 196 9.60 -13.38 11.77
CA ASP A 196 9.23 -14.56 10.98
C ASP A 196 8.42 -15.55 11.81
N LYS A 197 8.78 -15.78 13.08
CA LYS A 197 8.00 -16.62 14.01
C LYS A 197 6.61 -16.05 14.26
N ALA A 198 6.52 -14.79 14.65
CA ALA A 198 5.24 -14.13 14.90
C ALA A 198 4.33 -14.18 13.65
N ARG A 199 4.93 -13.99 12.46
CA ARG A 199 4.19 -14.07 11.20
C ARG A 199 3.73 -15.49 10.89
N PHE A 200 4.58 -16.49 11.06
CA PHE A 200 4.27 -17.89 10.86
C PHE A 200 3.11 -18.34 11.77
N GLU A 201 3.13 -17.98 13.05
CA GLU A 201 2.05 -18.27 13.98
C GLU A 201 0.71 -17.67 13.57
N VAL A 202 0.71 -16.44 13.05
CA VAL A 202 -0.49 -15.79 12.52
C VAL A 202 -1.00 -16.56 11.31
N LEU A 203 -0.11 -16.89 10.36
CA LEU A 203 -0.48 -17.58 9.11
C LEU A 203 -0.98 -19.00 9.35
N SER A 204 -0.37 -19.74 10.28
CA SER A 204 -0.78 -21.12 10.62
C SER A 204 -2.17 -21.19 11.27
N LYS A 205 -2.60 -20.13 11.94
CA LYS A 205 -3.94 -19.99 12.56
C LYS A 205 -5.00 -19.37 11.63
N GLN A 206 -4.58 -18.72 10.54
CA GLN A 206 -5.51 -18.10 9.60
C GLN A 206 -6.17 -19.17 8.72
N GLY A 207 -7.51 -19.14 8.67
CA GLY A 207 -8.28 -19.93 7.73
C GLY A 207 -8.07 -19.47 6.27
N SER A 208 -8.60 -20.22 5.31
CA SER A 208 -8.35 -20.12 3.86
C SER A 208 -8.85 -18.82 3.16
N GLU A 209 -9.33 -17.80 3.88
CA GLU A 209 -9.80 -16.56 3.27
C GLU A 209 -8.61 -15.70 2.83
N LYS A 210 -8.30 -15.72 1.52
CA LYS A 210 -7.20 -14.94 0.97
C LYS A 210 -7.53 -13.44 1.02
N PRO A 211 -6.69 -12.61 1.64
CA PRO A 211 -6.88 -11.18 1.64
C PRO A 211 -6.78 -10.66 0.19
N SER A 212 -7.67 -9.76 -0.18
CA SER A 212 -7.66 -9.13 -1.50
C SER A 212 -8.06 -7.66 -1.39
N ILE A 213 -7.35 -6.81 -2.14
CA ILE A 213 -7.74 -5.42 -2.31
C ILE A 213 -8.82 -5.37 -3.37
N GLN A 214 -9.96 -4.79 -3.02
CA GLN A 214 -11.05 -4.63 -3.96
C GLN A 214 -10.62 -3.68 -5.06
N ARG A 215 -10.47 -4.19 -6.28
CA ARG A 215 -10.46 -3.38 -7.49
C ARG A 215 -11.92 -3.02 -7.76
N GLY A 216 -12.40 -1.97 -7.17
CA GLY A 216 -13.78 -1.54 -7.31
C GLY A 216 -13.84 -0.17 -7.93
N THR A 217 -14.92 0.08 -8.63
CA THR A 217 -15.25 1.32 -9.32
C THR A 217 -15.53 2.49 -8.37
N ILE A 218 -15.59 2.24 -7.07
CA ILE A 218 -15.79 3.30 -6.09
C ILE A 218 -14.51 3.47 -5.28
N PRO A 219 -13.76 4.51 -5.57
CA PRO A 219 -12.71 4.93 -4.66
C PRO A 219 -13.33 5.34 -3.33
N SER A 220 -12.69 5.01 -2.23
CA SER A 220 -13.02 5.60 -0.95
C SER A 220 -12.98 7.11 -1.09
N LEU A 221 -14.00 7.75 -0.62
CA LEU A 221 -14.13 9.21 -0.71
C LEU A 221 -13.54 9.91 0.51
N VAL A 222 -13.07 9.14 1.50
CA VAL A 222 -12.54 9.67 2.75
C VAL A 222 -11.16 9.09 2.99
N LEU A 223 -10.17 9.97 3.07
CA LEU A 223 -8.78 9.64 3.40
C LEU A 223 -8.38 10.40 4.65
N GLY A 224 -7.71 9.71 5.57
CA GLY A 224 -7.00 10.29 6.70
C GLY A 224 -5.49 10.18 6.48
N GLU A 225 -4.74 11.22 6.84
CA GLU A 225 -3.29 11.29 6.67
C GLU A 225 -2.61 11.58 7.99
N LEU A 226 -1.69 10.73 8.39
CA LEU A 226 -0.91 10.88 9.62
C LEU A 226 0.58 10.84 9.26
N PRO A 227 1.22 12.01 9.09
CA PRO A 227 2.65 12.07 8.78
C PRO A 227 3.48 11.60 9.99
N CYS A 228 4.56 10.89 9.73
CA CYS A 228 5.47 10.40 10.76
C CYS A 228 6.93 10.52 10.33
N SER A 229 7.81 10.61 11.33
CA SER A 229 9.28 10.57 11.15
C SER A 229 9.79 9.15 11.40
N ALA A 230 11.02 8.85 10.95
CA ALA A 230 11.66 7.57 11.21
C ALA A 230 11.70 7.18 12.70
N LYS A 231 11.78 8.18 13.60
CA LYS A 231 11.87 7.94 15.06
C LYS A 231 10.53 7.56 15.71
N ASN A 232 9.40 7.98 15.14
CA ASN A 232 8.08 7.83 15.76
C ASN A 232 7.09 7.01 14.95
N CYS A 233 7.46 6.64 13.70
CA CYS A 233 6.53 6.02 12.76
C CYS A 233 6.02 4.65 13.23
N GLU A 234 6.87 3.85 13.89
CA GLU A 234 6.44 2.54 14.43
C GLU A 234 5.39 2.71 15.53
N ARG A 235 5.64 3.60 16.50
CA ARG A 235 4.67 3.86 17.58
C ARG A 235 3.37 4.46 17.08
N LEU A 236 3.43 5.32 16.04
CA LEU A 236 2.23 5.85 15.40
C LEU A 236 1.48 4.78 14.62
N TRP A 237 2.21 3.82 14.00
CA TRP A 237 1.62 2.69 13.33
C TRP A 237 0.84 1.79 14.29
N GLU A 238 1.43 1.46 15.45
CA GLU A 238 0.75 0.69 16.50
C GLU A 238 -0.52 1.40 16.99
N LYS A 239 -0.45 2.72 17.24
CA LYS A 239 -1.64 3.51 17.61
C LYS A 239 -2.70 3.54 16.52
N ALA A 240 -2.29 3.64 15.26
CA ALA A 240 -3.20 3.58 14.12
C ALA A 240 -3.89 2.20 14.02
N GLN A 241 -3.16 1.11 14.28
CA GLN A 241 -3.75 -0.24 14.34
C GLN A 241 -4.76 -0.36 15.49
N GLN A 242 -4.42 0.12 16.69
CA GLN A 242 -5.33 0.16 17.84
C GLN A 242 -6.58 0.99 17.54
N PHE A 243 -6.42 2.13 16.86
CA PHE A 243 -7.54 2.96 16.41
C PHE A 243 -8.50 2.18 15.50
N ILE A 244 -7.99 1.39 14.56
CA ILE A 244 -8.84 0.54 13.69
C ILE A 244 -9.55 -0.55 14.51
N GLN A 245 -8.89 -1.17 15.48
CA GLN A 245 -9.49 -2.18 16.36
C GLN A 245 -10.65 -1.60 17.18
N GLN A 246 -10.53 -0.37 17.66
CA GLN A 246 -11.60 0.34 18.39
C GLN A 246 -12.85 0.63 17.53
N GLN A 247 -12.72 0.59 16.19
CA GLN A 247 -13.87 0.76 15.29
C GLN A 247 -14.68 -0.52 15.08
N ASN A 248 -14.45 -1.59 15.84
CA ASN A 248 -15.08 -2.92 15.70
C ASN A 248 -14.92 -3.48 14.27
N ALA A 249 -13.88 -3.08 13.57
CA ALA A 249 -13.60 -3.53 12.22
C ALA A 249 -12.84 -4.87 12.24
N MET A 250 -13.36 -5.88 11.56
CA MET A 250 -12.72 -7.19 11.47
C MET A 250 -11.46 -7.10 10.62
N VAL A 251 -10.29 -7.18 11.23
CA VAL A 251 -9.01 -7.21 10.54
C VAL A 251 -8.86 -8.58 9.86
N ILE A 252 -8.62 -8.57 8.54
CA ILE A 252 -8.38 -9.78 7.73
C ILE A 252 -6.92 -9.93 7.32
N TYR A 253 -6.14 -8.86 7.44
CA TYR A 253 -4.73 -8.84 7.08
C TYR A 253 -4.01 -7.73 7.85
N SER A 254 -2.82 -8.03 8.36
CA SER A 254 -1.94 -7.05 9.02
C SER A 254 -0.47 -7.38 8.74
N SER A 255 0.31 -6.34 8.45
CA SER A 255 1.76 -6.36 8.31
C SER A 255 2.35 -5.04 8.81
N ASP A 256 3.67 -4.86 8.70
CA ASP A 256 4.36 -3.63 9.11
C ASP A 256 4.00 -2.39 8.26
N GLU A 257 3.41 -2.59 7.07
CA GLU A 257 3.13 -1.52 6.11
C GLU A 257 1.68 -1.46 5.64
N LEU A 258 0.89 -2.52 5.89
CA LEU A 258 -0.48 -2.63 5.40
C LEU A 258 -1.37 -3.36 6.41
N LEU A 259 -2.52 -2.73 6.75
CA LEU A 259 -3.61 -3.37 7.48
C LEU A 259 -4.88 -3.28 6.64
N LEU A 260 -5.59 -4.40 6.50
CA LEU A 260 -6.87 -4.47 5.79
C LEU A 260 -7.94 -5.05 6.69
N THR A 261 -9.12 -4.45 6.67
CA THR A 261 -10.30 -5.03 7.30
C THR A 261 -11.20 -5.67 6.25
N LYS A 262 -12.20 -6.42 6.73
CA LYS A 262 -13.19 -7.07 5.87
C LYS A 262 -13.85 -6.08 4.92
N LYS A 263 -14.11 -6.54 3.69
CA LYS A 263 -14.80 -5.73 2.67
C LYS A 263 -16.24 -5.42 3.10
N PRO A 264 -16.72 -4.20 2.80
CA PRO A 264 -18.14 -3.88 2.99
C PRO A 264 -19.00 -4.75 2.07
N LYS A 265 -19.96 -5.47 2.65
CA LYS A 265 -20.94 -6.30 1.92
C LYS A 265 -22.27 -5.59 1.79
N LEU A 266 -22.71 -4.96 2.87
CA LEU A 266 -23.98 -4.23 2.94
C LEU A 266 -23.75 -2.73 2.73
N GLY A 267 -24.80 -2.02 2.34
CA GLY A 267 -24.70 -0.56 2.07
C GLY A 267 -24.27 0.30 3.26
N LYS A 268 -24.46 -0.20 4.50
CA LYS A 268 -24.00 0.50 5.73
C LYS A 268 -22.62 0.06 6.21
N ASP A 269 -22.05 -1.00 5.63
CA ASP A 269 -20.75 -1.50 6.04
C ASP A 269 -19.63 -0.57 5.59
N ARG A 270 -18.56 -0.59 6.37
CA ARG A 270 -17.30 0.11 6.08
C ARG A 270 -16.15 -0.87 6.12
N GLY A 271 -15.29 -0.79 5.14
CA GLY A 271 -13.96 -1.40 5.16
C GLY A 271 -12.92 -0.31 5.43
N LEU A 272 -12.00 -0.59 6.32
CA LEU A 272 -10.91 0.31 6.66
C LEU A 272 -9.58 -0.29 6.20
N SER A 273 -8.67 0.53 5.76
CA SER A 273 -7.30 0.10 5.54
C SER A 273 -6.30 1.14 6.00
N LEU A 274 -5.18 0.68 6.52
CA LEU A 274 -4.02 1.51 6.82
C LEU A 274 -2.89 1.14 5.87
N THR A 275 -2.15 2.14 5.41
CA THR A 275 -1.00 1.95 4.52
C THR A 275 0.10 2.91 4.91
N LYS A 276 1.32 2.40 5.17
CA LYS A 276 2.52 3.23 5.24
C LYS A 276 2.97 3.57 3.84
N LEU A 277 3.04 4.85 3.52
CA LEU A 277 3.57 5.37 2.26
C LEU A 277 4.86 6.12 2.51
N GLN A 278 5.92 5.72 1.85
CA GLN A 278 7.18 6.47 1.84
C GLN A 278 7.28 7.25 0.53
N GLN A 279 7.27 8.58 0.62
CA GLN A 279 7.40 9.46 -0.55
C GLN A 279 8.43 10.55 -0.23
N SER A 280 9.43 10.73 -1.09
CA SER A 280 10.42 11.80 -0.99
C SER A 280 11.10 11.91 0.40
N GLY A 281 11.36 10.77 1.05
CA GLY A 281 12.01 10.73 2.38
C GLY A 281 11.07 10.96 3.57
N GLN A 282 9.79 11.23 3.33
CA GLN A 282 8.77 11.36 4.36
C GLN A 282 7.86 10.14 4.36
N THR A 283 7.56 9.62 5.55
CA THR A 283 6.59 8.52 5.72
C THR A 283 5.25 9.10 6.19
N THR A 284 4.17 8.61 5.59
CA THR A 284 2.80 8.98 5.98
C THR A 284 1.97 7.70 6.13
N ILE A 285 1.25 7.59 7.23
CA ILE A 285 0.27 6.53 7.45
C ILE A 285 -1.06 7.03 6.88
N MET A 286 -1.57 6.32 5.89
CA MET A 286 -2.83 6.64 5.21
C MET A 286 -3.95 5.76 5.75
N LEU A 287 -5.04 6.37 6.19
CA LEU A 287 -6.32 5.71 6.43
C LEU A 287 -7.17 5.83 5.16
N ASP A 288 -7.72 4.73 4.71
CA ASP A 288 -8.63 4.65 3.56
C ASP A 288 -9.95 4.00 4.03
N ILE A 289 -11.06 4.71 3.85
CA ILE A 289 -12.40 4.25 4.22
C ILE A 289 -13.14 3.84 2.94
N ARG A 290 -13.53 2.57 2.87
CA ARG A 290 -14.21 1.95 1.74
C ARG A 290 -15.65 1.63 2.09
N CYS A 291 -16.56 1.94 1.16
CA CYS A 291 -17.98 1.61 1.28
C CYS A 291 -18.41 0.65 0.17
N ALA A 292 -19.57 0.02 0.35
CA ALA A 292 -20.11 -0.87 -0.66
C ALA A 292 -20.44 -0.15 -1.96
N ASP A 293 -20.27 -0.83 -3.10
CA ASP A 293 -20.64 -0.31 -4.41
C ASP A 293 -22.16 -0.36 -4.62
N SER A 294 -22.86 0.53 -3.97
CA SER A 294 -24.30 0.67 -4.04
C SER A 294 -24.72 2.12 -3.80
N PRO A 295 -25.91 2.55 -4.19
CA PRO A 295 -26.41 3.90 -3.88
C PRO A 295 -26.42 4.20 -2.38
N ILE A 296 -26.67 3.21 -1.52
CA ILE A 296 -26.62 3.34 -0.07
C ILE A 296 -25.18 3.47 0.39
N GLY A 297 -24.26 2.64 -0.12
CA GLY A 297 -22.84 2.69 0.23
C GLY A 297 -22.19 4.03 -0.16
N LYS A 298 -22.55 4.58 -1.32
CA LYS A 298 -22.10 5.92 -1.75
C LYS A 298 -22.53 7.01 -0.77
N ARG A 299 -23.76 6.94 -0.24
CA ARG A 299 -24.24 7.86 0.81
C ARG A 299 -23.52 7.64 2.12
N THR A 300 -23.34 6.38 2.55
CA THR A 300 -22.59 6.03 3.76
C THR A 300 -21.17 6.58 3.72
N CYS A 301 -20.49 6.52 2.59
CA CYS A 301 -19.14 7.07 2.48
C CYS A 301 -19.07 8.60 2.63
N LYS A 302 -20.13 9.29 2.26
CA LYS A 302 -20.25 10.76 2.41
C LYS A 302 -20.76 11.19 3.79
N ASP A 303 -21.11 10.26 4.66
CA ASP A 303 -21.66 10.53 5.97
C ASP A 303 -20.66 11.30 6.87
N VAL A 304 -21.22 12.12 7.74
CA VAL A 304 -20.48 12.90 8.76
C VAL A 304 -19.60 11.99 9.62
N VAL A 305 -20.08 10.79 9.96
CA VAL A 305 -19.35 9.80 10.77
C VAL A 305 -18.01 9.43 10.13
N ASN A 306 -17.93 9.23 8.81
CA ASN A 306 -16.69 8.88 8.13
C ASN A 306 -15.72 10.06 8.05
N ARG A 307 -16.24 11.29 7.98
CA ARG A 307 -15.43 12.49 8.06
C ARG A 307 -14.81 12.64 9.45
N GLN A 308 -15.63 12.51 10.49
CA GLN A 308 -15.16 12.55 11.88
C GLN A 308 -14.14 11.45 12.18
N LEU A 309 -14.35 10.25 11.63
CA LEU A 309 -13.38 9.15 11.76
C LEU A 309 -12.02 9.51 11.15
N SER A 310 -12.03 10.11 9.96
CA SER A 310 -10.80 10.59 9.30
C SER A 310 -10.13 11.72 10.09
N GLU A 311 -10.90 12.66 10.62
CA GLU A 311 -10.40 13.78 11.44
C GLU A 311 -9.80 13.26 12.76
N SER A 312 -10.49 12.35 13.44
CA SER A 312 -9.98 11.71 14.67
C SER A 312 -8.68 10.93 14.42
N PHE A 313 -8.59 10.25 13.28
CA PHE A 313 -7.36 9.58 12.87
C PHE A 313 -6.19 10.55 12.67
N GLN A 314 -6.43 11.70 12.04
CA GLN A 314 -5.39 12.72 11.82
C GLN A 314 -4.93 13.39 13.12
N GLN A 315 -5.73 13.31 14.18
CA GLN A 315 -5.41 13.85 15.49
C GLN A 315 -4.63 12.87 16.39
N LEU A 316 -4.38 11.64 15.93
CA LEU A 316 -3.58 10.67 16.67
C LEU A 316 -2.17 11.24 16.92
N ARG A 317 -1.80 11.32 18.18
CA ARG A 317 -0.48 11.79 18.62
C ARG A 317 0.14 10.79 19.59
N LEU A 318 1.46 10.87 19.71
CA LEU A 318 2.22 10.04 20.66
C LEU A 318 2.02 10.52 22.08
#